data_9af89cc8a0cc4daceaaa3801da79f4c7
#
_entry.id   9af89cc8a0cc4daceaaa3801da79f4c7
#
_cell.length_a   1.000
_cell.length_b   1.000
_cell.length_c   1.000
_cell.angle_alpha   90.00
_cell.angle_beta   90.00
_cell.angle_gamma   90.00
#
_symmetry.space_group_name_H-M   'P 1'
#
loop_
_entity.id
_entity.type
_entity.pdbx_description
1 polymer ?
#
loop_
_entity_poly.entity_id
_entity_poly.type
_entity_poly.pdbx_seq_one_letter_code
_entity_poly.pdbx_strand_id
1 'polypeptide(L)'
;MNYKNSKFYVENISIGKLTRSFQTPFYCYSKSRLNQNIKNFNKNFEKTKPLICFSVKSNSNSKLLKIIKDNGLGADVVSIGELQKVLKVGFKPNKIVFSGVGKTTNELDFAIKKKILLINVES
;
A
#
# COMPACT_ATOMS: atom_id res chain seq x y z
N MET A 1 9.38 7.93 -15.05
CA MET A 1 8.55 8.32 -16.21
C MET A 1 9.30 9.39 -16.96
N ASN A 2 9.60 9.19 -18.24
CA ASN A 2 10.41 10.12 -19.05
C ASN A 2 10.08 9.97 -20.55
N TYR A 3 10.43 11.01 -21.32
CA TYR A 3 10.41 10.97 -22.79
C TYR A 3 11.77 10.53 -23.32
N LYS A 4 11.75 9.63 -24.33
CA LYS A 4 12.91 9.24 -25.13
C LYS A 4 12.48 9.20 -26.60
N ASN A 5 13.14 9.95 -27.49
CA ASN A 5 12.83 10.02 -28.94
C ASN A 5 11.31 10.23 -29.17
N SER A 6 10.75 11.26 -28.59
CA SER A 6 9.33 11.66 -28.68
C SER A 6 8.32 10.58 -28.16
N LYS A 7 8.78 9.51 -27.53
CA LYS A 7 7.94 8.47 -26.92
C LYS A 7 7.99 8.55 -25.41
N PHE A 8 6.83 8.39 -24.75
CA PHE A 8 6.72 8.40 -23.29
C PHE A 8 6.94 6.99 -22.73
N TYR A 9 7.78 6.88 -21.70
CA TYR A 9 8.13 5.63 -21.05
C TYR A 9 7.76 5.64 -19.57
N VAL A 10 7.28 4.50 -19.09
CA VAL A 10 7.23 4.16 -17.66
C VAL A 10 8.30 3.10 -17.44
N GLU A 11 9.33 3.46 -16.68
CA GLU A 11 10.57 2.67 -16.56
C GLU A 11 11.19 2.41 -17.95
N ASN A 12 11.23 1.15 -18.38
CA ASN A 12 11.78 0.76 -19.68
C ASN A 12 10.71 0.37 -20.72
N ILE A 13 9.43 0.61 -20.41
CA ILE A 13 8.31 0.22 -21.27
C ILE A 13 7.65 1.49 -21.83
N SER A 14 7.53 1.59 -23.16
CA SER A 14 6.82 2.71 -23.78
C SER A 14 5.32 2.60 -23.54
N ILE A 15 4.65 3.73 -23.33
CA ILE A 15 3.19 3.76 -23.18
C ILE A 15 2.51 3.18 -24.41
N GLY A 16 3.02 3.46 -25.63
CA GLY A 16 2.47 2.86 -26.85
C GLY A 16 2.52 1.33 -26.89
N LYS A 17 3.47 0.68 -26.16
CA LYS A 17 3.46 -0.77 -26.00
C LYS A 17 2.35 -1.20 -25.02
N LEU A 18 2.18 -0.46 -23.92
CA LEU A 18 1.15 -0.76 -22.92
C LEU A 18 -0.26 -0.61 -23.51
N THR A 19 -0.53 0.44 -24.28
CA THR A 19 -1.85 0.65 -24.90
C THR A 19 -2.21 -0.39 -25.96
N ARG A 20 -1.24 -1.08 -26.53
CA ARG A 20 -1.50 -2.24 -27.40
C ARG A 20 -1.79 -3.53 -26.63
N SER A 21 -1.33 -3.62 -25.39
CA SER A 21 -1.47 -4.82 -24.54
C SER A 21 -2.63 -4.75 -23.57
N PHE A 22 -3.10 -3.55 -23.24
CA PHE A 22 -4.14 -3.32 -22.24
C PHE A 22 -5.18 -2.34 -22.82
N GLN A 23 -6.46 -2.63 -22.54
CA GLN A 23 -7.56 -1.73 -22.88
C GLN A 23 -7.43 -0.41 -22.10
N THR A 24 -7.63 0.71 -22.78
CA THR A 24 -7.68 2.04 -22.16
C THR A 24 -9.11 2.39 -21.72
N PRO A 25 -9.28 3.19 -20.64
CA PRO A 25 -8.23 3.75 -19.78
C PRO A 25 -7.68 2.72 -18.76
N PHE A 26 -6.41 2.89 -18.33
CA PHE A 26 -5.80 2.08 -17.28
C PHE A 26 -4.86 2.92 -16.40
N TYR A 27 -4.68 2.50 -15.13
CA TYR A 27 -3.69 3.05 -14.24
C TYR A 27 -2.35 2.34 -14.43
N CYS A 28 -1.27 3.11 -14.54
CA CYS A 28 0.09 2.59 -14.67
C CYS A 28 0.97 3.07 -13.51
N TYR A 29 1.47 2.13 -12.72
CA TYR A 29 2.34 2.41 -11.58
C TYR A 29 3.77 1.95 -11.86
N SER A 30 4.74 2.81 -11.53
CA SER A 30 6.17 2.47 -11.59
C SER A 30 6.63 1.92 -10.24
N LYS A 31 7.12 0.68 -10.25
CA LYS A 31 7.69 0.03 -9.05
C LYS A 31 8.93 0.77 -8.57
N SER A 32 9.82 1.18 -9.48
CA SER A 32 11.06 1.88 -9.12
C SER A 32 10.75 3.24 -8.48
N ARG A 33 9.76 3.97 -9.01
CA ARG A 33 9.33 5.26 -8.46
C ARG A 33 8.71 5.10 -7.07
N LEU A 34 7.86 4.08 -6.88
CA LEU A 34 7.28 3.78 -5.58
C LEU A 34 8.37 3.49 -4.54
N ASN A 35 9.31 2.60 -4.87
CA ASN A 35 10.44 2.29 -4.00
C ASN A 35 11.28 3.54 -3.66
N GLN A 36 11.54 4.39 -4.65
CA GLN A 36 12.30 5.63 -4.43
C GLN A 36 11.54 6.59 -3.50
N ASN A 37 10.23 6.75 -3.69
CA ASN A 37 9.41 7.59 -2.83
C ASN A 37 9.41 7.08 -1.38
N ILE A 38 9.28 5.76 -1.18
CA ILE A 38 9.35 5.15 0.15
C ILE A 38 10.72 5.41 0.80
N LYS A 39 11.82 5.20 0.06
CA LYS A 39 13.17 5.46 0.58
C LYS A 39 13.36 6.92 0.97
N ASN A 40 12.95 7.86 0.11
CA ASN A 40 13.05 9.28 0.38
C ASN A 40 12.22 9.68 1.60
N PHE A 41 11.01 9.12 1.74
CA PHE A 41 10.15 9.38 2.90
C PHE A 41 10.79 8.86 4.19
N ASN A 42 11.24 7.60 4.20
CA ASN A 42 11.88 6.98 5.36
C ASN A 42 13.13 7.75 5.83
N LYS A 43 13.92 8.28 4.88
CA LYS A 43 15.13 9.07 5.20
C LYS A 43 14.83 10.27 6.11
N ASN A 44 13.65 10.90 5.99
CA ASN A 44 13.29 12.03 6.85
C ASN A 44 13.01 11.62 8.31
N PHE A 45 12.86 10.32 8.58
CA PHE A 45 12.53 9.76 9.89
C PHE A 45 13.64 8.87 10.48
N GLU A 46 14.88 8.92 9.92
CA GLU A 46 15.98 8.05 10.35
C GLU A 46 16.29 8.15 11.85
N LYS A 47 16.11 9.34 12.44
CA LYS A 47 16.37 9.56 13.87
C LYS A 47 15.32 8.95 14.78
N THR A 48 14.03 8.99 14.40
CA THR A 48 12.90 8.56 15.23
C THR A 48 12.44 7.13 14.93
N LYS A 49 12.77 6.63 13.74
CA LYS A 49 12.44 5.27 13.26
C LYS A 49 10.99 4.85 13.54
N PRO A 50 9.97 5.67 13.20
CA PRO A 50 8.57 5.32 13.44
C PRO A 50 8.13 4.16 12.57
N LEU A 51 7.06 3.47 12.96
CA LEU A 51 6.34 2.59 12.04
C LEU A 51 5.47 3.44 11.11
N ILE A 52 5.85 3.50 9.85
CA ILE A 52 5.07 4.18 8.81
C ILE A 52 4.06 3.19 8.25
N CYS A 53 2.78 3.50 8.34
CA CYS A 53 1.69 2.68 7.82
C CYS A 53 1.13 3.27 6.52
N PHE A 54 1.02 2.43 5.50
CA PHE A 54 0.42 2.80 4.22
C PHE A 54 -1.11 2.70 4.32
N SER A 55 -1.82 3.76 3.94
CA SER A 55 -3.29 3.77 3.93
C SER A 55 -3.82 2.95 2.74
N VAL A 56 -4.35 1.77 3.03
CA VAL A 56 -4.76 0.76 2.03
C VAL A 56 -5.92 1.24 1.17
N LYS A 57 -6.81 2.09 1.71
CA LYS A 57 -7.92 2.70 0.98
C LYS A 57 -7.48 3.46 -0.28
N SER A 58 -6.25 3.97 -0.32
CA SER A 58 -5.73 4.69 -1.49
C SER A 58 -5.42 3.77 -2.66
N ASN A 59 -4.97 2.55 -2.40
CA ASN A 59 -4.76 1.51 -3.42
C ASN A 59 -4.57 0.14 -2.78
N SER A 60 -5.57 -0.71 -2.91
CA SER A 60 -5.56 -2.07 -2.33
C SER A 60 -5.04 -3.16 -3.28
N ASN A 61 -4.33 -2.80 -4.37
CA ASN A 61 -3.74 -3.78 -5.29
C ASN A 61 -2.68 -4.63 -4.57
N SER A 62 -2.83 -5.95 -4.59
CA SER A 62 -1.97 -6.88 -3.85
C SER A 62 -0.50 -6.82 -4.26
N LYS A 63 -0.19 -6.53 -5.53
CA LYS A 63 1.21 -6.36 -5.99
C LYS A 63 1.83 -5.09 -5.42
N LEU A 64 1.06 -4.00 -5.34
CA LEU A 64 1.49 -2.76 -4.71
C LEU A 64 1.68 -2.96 -3.21
N LEU A 65 0.71 -3.56 -2.52
CA LEU A 65 0.79 -3.88 -1.10
C LEU A 65 2.01 -4.76 -0.77
N LYS A 66 2.35 -5.71 -1.65
CA LYS A 66 3.57 -6.50 -1.50
C LYS A 66 4.83 -5.63 -1.51
N ILE A 67 4.92 -4.64 -2.41
CA ILE A 67 6.04 -3.71 -2.45
C ILE A 67 6.12 -2.90 -1.15
N ILE A 68 4.99 -2.38 -0.66
CA ILE A 68 4.90 -1.64 0.61
C ILE A 68 5.43 -2.51 1.76
N LYS A 69 4.91 -3.73 1.89
CA LYS A 69 5.35 -4.70 2.91
C LYS A 69 6.85 -5.02 2.81
N ASP A 70 7.34 -5.29 1.60
CA ASP A 70 8.75 -5.68 1.36
C ASP A 70 9.72 -4.51 1.67
N ASN A 71 9.24 -3.26 1.68
CA ASN A 71 9.98 -2.09 2.16
C ASN A 71 9.85 -1.85 3.68
N GLY A 72 9.23 -2.78 4.41
CA GLY A 72 9.16 -2.76 5.87
C GLY A 72 8.05 -1.90 6.47
N LEU A 73 7.20 -1.26 5.65
CA LEU A 73 6.08 -0.45 6.11
C LEU A 73 4.97 -1.32 6.72
N GLY A 74 4.16 -0.70 7.56
CA GLY A 74 2.89 -1.23 8.05
C GLY A 74 1.73 -0.90 7.09
N ALA A 75 0.53 -1.31 7.51
CA ALA A 75 -0.71 -1.03 6.80
C ALA A 75 -1.71 -0.35 7.73
N ASP A 76 -2.39 0.68 7.23
CA ASP A 76 -3.56 1.29 7.85
C ASP A 76 -4.78 0.90 7.02
N VAL A 77 -5.69 0.14 7.66
CA VAL A 77 -6.89 -0.44 7.05
C VAL A 77 -8.15 0.19 7.64
N VAL A 78 -9.23 0.26 6.86
CA VAL A 78 -10.49 0.88 7.26
C VAL A 78 -11.69 -0.09 7.13
N SER A 79 -11.44 -1.36 6.82
CA SER A 79 -12.48 -2.40 6.73
C SER A 79 -11.89 -3.79 6.95
N ILE A 80 -12.76 -4.76 7.28
CA ILE A 80 -12.37 -6.17 7.39
C ILE A 80 -11.81 -6.72 6.07
N GLY A 81 -12.35 -6.29 4.93
CA GLY A 81 -11.87 -6.72 3.61
C GLY A 81 -10.44 -6.27 3.35
N GLU A 82 -10.08 -5.04 3.73
CA GLU A 82 -8.71 -4.55 3.65
C GLU A 82 -7.80 -5.30 4.64
N LEU A 83 -8.25 -5.53 5.88
CA LEU A 83 -7.52 -6.28 6.89
C LEU A 83 -7.20 -7.70 6.41
N GLN A 84 -8.19 -8.42 5.89
CA GLN A 84 -7.99 -9.75 5.32
C GLN A 84 -7.00 -9.74 4.15
N LYS A 85 -7.10 -8.73 3.29
CA LYS A 85 -6.22 -8.57 2.14
C LYS A 85 -4.77 -8.36 2.54
N VAL A 86 -4.49 -7.46 3.50
CA VAL A 86 -3.10 -7.21 3.95
C VAL A 86 -2.52 -8.42 4.68
N LEU A 87 -3.33 -9.14 5.47
CA LEU A 87 -2.92 -10.39 6.08
C LEU A 87 -2.57 -11.45 5.02
N LYS A 88 -3.40 -11.59 3.97
CA LYS A 88 -3.13 -12.51 2.84
C LYS A 88 -1.87 -12.14 2.07
N VAL A 89 -1.55 -10.87 1.93
CA VAL A 89 -0.29 -10.38 1.32
C VAL A 89 0.92 -10.68 2.23
N GLY A 90 0.69 -10.96 3.51
CA GLY A 90 1.72 -11.35 4.48
C GLY A 90 2.25 -10.18 5.32
N PHE A 91 1.46 -9.13 5.53
CA PHE A 91 1.80 -8.15 6.56
C PHE A 91 1.76 -8.80 7.94
N LYS A 92 2.75 -8.49 8.79
CA LYS A 92 2.75 -8.93 10.17
C LYS A 92 1.64 -8.22 10.94
N PRO A 93 0.82 -8.92 11.75
CA PRO A 93 -0.27 -8.29 12.51
C PRO A 93 0.19 -7.09 13.35
N ASN A 94 1.34 -7.18 13.99
CA ASN A 94 1.93 -6.09 14.77
C ASN A 94 2.44 -4.88 13.94
N LYS A 95 2.12 -4.83 12.66
CA LYS A 95 2.37 -3.71 11.75
C LYS A 95 1.07 -3.26 11.06
N ILE A 96 -0.09 -3.63 11.61
CA ILE A 96 -1.40 -3.27 11.04
C ILE A 96 -2.14 -2.39 12.04
N VAL A 97 -2.66 -1.28 11.56
CA VAL A 97 -3.53 -0.35 12.29
C VAL A 97 -4.91 -0.42 11.65
N PHE A 98 -5.97 -0.47 12.45
CA PHE A 98 -7.34 -0.43 11.96
C PHE A 98 -8.02 0.88 12.36
N SER A 99 -8.23 1.74 11.37
CA SER A 99 -8.87 3.05 11.47
C SER A 99 -10.30 3.00 10.93
N GLY A 100 -11.01 4.15 10.97
CA GLY A 100 -12.34 4.30 10.39
C GLY A 100 -13.46 4.30 11.43
N VAL A 101 -14.53 5.06 11.14
CA VAL A 101 -15.64 5.35 12.04
C VAL A 101 -16.70 4.24 12.11
N GLY A 102 -16.74 3.34 11.11
CA GLY A 102 -17.84 2.38 10.95
C GLY A 102 -17.47 0.93 11.32
N LYS A 103 -16.53 0.71 12.25
CA LYS A 103 -16.16 -0.64 12.67
C LYS A 103 -17.30 -1.35 13.38
N THR A 104 -17.70 -2.50 12.87
CA THR A 104 -18.69 -3.39 13.50
C THR A 104 -18.04 -4.25 14.55
N THR A 105 -18.85 -4.81 15.47
CA THR A 105 -18.39 -5.76 16.50
C THR A 105 -17.64 -6.94 15.89
N ASN A 106 -18.15 -7.51 14.79
CA ASN A 106 -17.50 -8.64 14.12
C ASN A 106 -16.13 -8.29 13.53
N GLU A 107 -15.96 -7.07 13.01
CA GLU A 107 -14.67 -6.57 12.49
C GLU A 107 -13.67 -6.37 13.63
N LEU A 108 -14.14 -5.81 14.76
CA LEU A 108 -13.31 -5.63 15.96
C LEU A 108 -12.87 -6.98 16.54
N ASP A 109 -13.79 -7.94 16.68
CA ASP A 109 -13.47 -9.29 17.14
C ASP A 109 -12.44 -9.98 16.24
N PHE A 110 -12.59 -9.84 14.92
CA PHE A 110 -11.64 -10.39 13.98
C PHE A 110 -10.26 -9.74 14.15
N ALA A 111 -10.19 -8.42 14.25
CA ALA A 111 -8.96 -7.67 14.41
C ALA A 111 -8.22 -8.04 15.71
N ILE A 112 -8.96 -8.14 16.83
CA ILE A 112 -8.43 -8.55 18.13
C ILE A 112 -7.90 -9.98 18.08
N LYS A 113 -8.66 -10.93 17.51
CA LYS A 113 -8.21 -12.32 17.31
C LYS A 113 -6.94 -12.42 16.48
N LYS A 114 -6.74 -11.51 15.51
CA LYS A 114 -5.53 -11.45 14.69
C LYS A 114 -4.37 -10.74 15.39
N LYS A 115 -4.59 -10.16 16.57
CA LYS A 115 -3.58 -9.44 17.38
C LYS A 115 -2.86 -8.35 16.57
N ILE A 116 -3.65 -7.53 15.87
CA ILE A 116 -3.09 -6.37 15.15
C ILE A 116 -2.50 -5.36 16.12
N LEU A 117 -1.68 -4.44 15.61
CA LEU A 117 -0.95 -3.48 16.44
C LEU A 117 -1.87 -2.54 17.19
N LEU A 118 -2.85 -1.97 16.52
CA LEU A 118 -3.66 -0.87 17.05
C LEU A 118 -5.04 -0.84 16.38
N ILE A 119 -6.04 -0.49 17.16
CA ILE A 119 -7.38 -0.11 16.68
C ILE A 119 -7.61 1.34 17.11
N ASN A 120 -7.81 2.24 16.15
CA ASN A 120 -8.17 3.62 16.45
C ASN A 120 -9.64 3.68 16.86
N VAL A 121 -9.90 4.25 18.03
CA VAL A 121 -11.25 4.52 18.55
C VAL A 121 -11.56 5.99 18.26
N GLU A 122 -12.70 6.26 17.64
CA GLU A 122 -13.06 7.61 17.16
C GLU A 122 -14.29 8.16 17.88
N SER A 123 -15.03 7.30 18.58
CA SER A 123 -16.16 7.68 19.45
C SER A 123 -16.44 6.59 20.47
#